data_8b4670d61074cbef2d10bf80c8ffd6c4
#
_entry.id   8b4670d61074cbef2d10bf80c8ffd6c4
#
_cell.length_a   1.000
_cell.length_b   1.000
_cell.length_c   1.000
_cell.angle_alpha   90.00
_cell.angle_beta   90.00
_cell.angle_gamma   90.00
#
_symmetry.space_group_name_H-M   'P 1'
#
loop_
_entity.id
_entity.type
_entity.pdbx_description
1 polymer ?
#
loop_
_entity_poly.entity_id
_entity_poly.type
_entity_poly.pdbx_seq_one_letter_code
_entity_poly.pdbx_strand_id
1 'polypeptide(L)'
;MTPKKILLMAHDVTLAHLGRPLQLANYLIADGHDVTLAASSESSRFLNGFPGRVHTLAPTGKARFIENLAKGRPVFDFESLKRFTEEDEALLATLRPDLVIGDFRITLSISARRQQVPYATITNAYWHPALSPRFIVPDLPMVRPLGVVLSQQLFDLARPFAFAYHARPLNALRRRYGMPSLGHDLRRTYTDADLAILSDIPSTYGLSDDSVPGALFVGPLAWSPDIPLPEWWSRLDTDRRTIYVTLGSSGDPGLLPNLIKQ
;
A
#
# COMPACT_ATOMS: atom_id res chain seq x y z
N MET A 1 -28.89 -5.42 -2.31
CA MET A 1 -27.99 -6.50 -1.81
C MET A 1 -28.16 -6.63 -0.30
N THR A 2 -27.92 -7.80 0.30
CA THR A 2 -27.91 -7.94 1.75
C THR A 2 -26.70 -7.22 2.34
N PRO A 3 -26.87 -6.35 3.37
CA PRO A 3 -25.76 -5.69 4.03
C PRO A 3 -24.70 -6.70 4.52
N LYS A 4 -23.45 -6.40 4.29
CA LYS A 4 -22.30 -7.20 4.73
C LYS A 4 -21.51 -6.43 5.76
N LYS A 5 -20.90 -7.16 6.71
CA LYS A 5 -19.94 -6.62 7.65
C LYS A 5 -18.55 -6.67 7.04
N ILE A 6 -18.00 -5.51 6.72
CA ILE A 6 -16.71 -5.39 6.00
C ILE A 6 -15.69 -4.68 6.90
N LEU A 7 -14.52 -5.30 7.04
CA LEU A 7 -13.39 -4.70 7.74
C LEU A 7 -12.35 -4.24 6.71
N LEU A 8 -12.02 -2.96 6.69
CA LEU A 8 -10.87 -2.45 5.94
C LEU A 8 -9.70 -2.21 6.89
N MET A 9 -8.52 -2.68 6.53
CA MET A 9 -7.31 -2.55 7.34
C MET A 9 -6.23 -1.80 6.57
N ALA A 10 -5.92 -0.58 7.01
CA ALA A 10 -4.89 0.27 6.45
C ALA A 10 -3.54 0.04 7.15
N HIS A 11 -2.49 -0.28 6.39
CA HIS A 11 -1.13 -0.18 6.91
C HIS A 11 -0.55 1.20 6.55
N ASP A 12 -0.94 2.20 7.29
CA ASP A 12 -0.86 3.64 6.99
C ASP A 12 0.54 4.27 7.11
N VAL A 13 1.57 3.56 6.66
CA VAL A 13 2.94 4.10 6.58
C VAL A 13 3.07 5.30 5.63
N THR A 14 2.16 5.39 4.64
CA THR A 14 1.98 6.57 3.78
C THR A 14 0.51 6.93 3.66
N LEU A 15 0.22 8.17 3.26
CA LEU A 15 -1.17 8.62 3.06
C LEU A 15 -1.93 7.81 2.01
N ALA A 16 -1.25 7.27 1.01
CA ALA A 16 -1.89 6.43 -0.01
C ALA A 16 -2.49 5.16 0.58
N HIS A 17 -1.79 4.52 1.53
CA HIS A 17 -2.26 3.30 2.20
C HIS A 17 -3.38 3.55 3.22
N LEU A 18 -3.69 4.81 3.55
CA LEU A 18 -4.87 5.21 4.29
C LEU A 18 -5.99 5.67 3.36
N GLY A 19 -5.67 6.51 2.39
CA GLY A 19 -6.66 7.17 1.53
C GLY A 19 -7.44 6.19 0.66
N ARG A 20 -6.78 5.17 0.10
CA ARG A 20 -7.46 4.16 -0.73
C ARG A 20 -8.49 3.33 0.07
N PRO A 21 -8.14 2.74 1.23
CA PRO A 21 -9.13 2.06 2.07
C PRO A 21 -10.25 3.00 2.53
N LEU A 22 -9.93 4.24 2.90
CA LEU A 22 -10.92 5.22 3.34
C LEU A 22 -11.92 5.56 2.23
N GLN A 23 -11.44 5.79 1.01
CA GLN A 23 -12.29 6.05 -0.14
C GLN A 23 -13.18 4.85 -0.49
N LEU A 24 -12.61 3.64 -0.50
CA LEU A 24 -13.38 2.41 -0.73
C LEU A 24 -14.42 2.19 0.37
N ALA A 25 -14.07 2.46 1.63
CA ALA A 25 -15.00 2.37 2.75
C ALA A 25 -16.21 3.29 2.58
N ASN A 26 -16.01 4.54 2.11
CA ASN A 26 -17.10 5.46 1.84
C ASN A 26 -18.06 4.93 0.77
N TYR A 27 -17.55 4.33 -0.32
CA TYR A 27 -18.40 3.70 -1.33
C TYR A 27 -19.19 2.52 -0.76
N LEU A 28 -18.54 1.65 0.01
CA LEU A 28 -19.20 0.48 0.61
C LEU A 28 -20.30 0.89 1.62
N ILE A 29 -20.08 1.97 2.39
CA ILE A 29 -21.10 2.53 3.29
C ILE A 29 -22.28 3.09 2.48
N ALA A 30 -21.99 3.83 1.40
CA ALA A 30 -23.03 4.36 0.53
C ALA A 30 -23.89 3.25 -0.11
N ASP A 31 -23.30 2.08 -0.37
CA ASP A 31 -23.99 0.88 -0.85
C ASP A 31 -24.74 0.10 0.27
N GLY A 32 -24.72 0.62 1.51
CA GLY A 32 -25.49 0.07 2.64
C GLY A 32 -24.79 -1.04 3.40
N HIS A 33 -23.47 -1.20 3.28
CA HIS A 33 -22.69 -2.16 4.05
C HIS A 33 -22.32 -1.63 5.44
N ASP A 34 -22.13 -2.54 6.40
CA ASP A 34 -21.64 -2.26 7.75
C ASP A 34 -20.11 -2.27 7.74
N VAL A 35 -19.48 -1.10 7.74
CA VAL A 35 -18.05 -0.95 7.51
C VAL A 35 -17.32 -0.50 8.77
N THR A 36 -16.23 -1.21 9.08
CA THR A 36 -15.23 -0.81 10.07
C THR A 36 -13.90 -0.53 9.34
N LEU A 37 -13.32 0.63 9.57
CA LEU A 37 -11.98 0.99 9.10
C LEU A 37 -10.99 0.88 10.26
N ALA A 38 -9.96 0.06 10.11
CA ALA A 38 -8.88 -0.09 11.07
C ALA A 38 -7.61 0.59 10.55
N ALA A 39 -7.07 1.53 11.33
CA ALA A 39 -5.85 2.28 11.02
C ALA A 39 -5.11 2.63 12.31
N SER A 40 -3.82 3.00 12.22
CA SER A 40 -3.05 3.36 13.39
C SER A 40 -3.52 4.67 14.03
N SER A 41 -3.20 4.85 15.31
CA SER A 41 -3.48 6.11 16.02
C SER A 41 -2.82 7.32 15.38
N GLU A 42 -1.72 7.13 14.64
CA GLU A 42 -0.99 8.20 13.93
C GLU A 42 -1.82 8.84 12.81
N SER A 43 -2.82 8.11 12.29
CA SER A 43 -3.71 8.56 11.21
C SER A 43 -5.05 9.10 11.70
N SER A 44 -5.32 9.12 13.00
CA SER A 44 -6.62 9.50 13.60
C SER A 44 -7.16 10.85 13.11
N ARG A 45 -6.28 11.85 12.92
CA ARG A 45 -6.65 13.18 12.43
C ARG A 45 -7.32 13.17 11.05
N PHE A 46 -7.06 12.15 10.24
CA PHE A 46 -7.62 12.02 8.89
C PHE A 46 -8.93 11.25 8.86
N LEU A 47 -9.35 10.70 10.01
CA LEU A 47 -10.56 9.88 10.14
C LEU A 47 -11.71 10.66 10.78
N ASN A 48 -11.51 11.95 11.07
CA ASN A 48 -12.56 12.80 11.59
C ASN A 48 -13.71 12.90 10.57
N GLY A 49 -14.94 12.65 11.03
CA GLY A 49 -16.11 12.66 10.14
C GLY A 49 -16.29 11.41 9.28
N PHE A 50 -15.47 10.38 9.45
CA PHE A 50 -15.72 9.09 8.78
C PHE A 50 -17.07 8.50 9.24
N PRO A 51 -17.98 8.14 8.30
CA PRO A 51 -19.33 7.76 8.66
C PRO A 51 -19.48 6.34 9.23
N GLY A 52 -18.44 5.51 9.07
CA GLY A 52 -18.41 4.14 9.60
C GLY A 52 -17.78 4.03 10.99
N ARG A 53 -17.53 2.79 11.42
CA ARG A 53 -16.79 2.56 12.67
C ARG A 53 -15.28 2.66 12.41
N VAL A 54 -14.56 3.23 13.38
CA VAL A 54 -13.09 3.28 13.39
C VAL A 54 -12.55 2.35 14.46
N HIS A 55 -11.58 1.51 14.11
CA HIS A 55 -10.79 0.72 15.06
C HIS A 55 -9.34 1.20 15.03
N THR A 56 -8.77 1.47 16.21
CA THR A 56 -7.39 1.94 16.32
C THR A 56 -6.44 0.76 16.42
N LEU A 57 -5.53 0.65 15.45
CA LEU A 57 -4.43 -0.30 15.44
C LEU A 57 -3.20 0.26 16.16
N ALA A 58 -2.30 -0.64 16.57
CA ALA A 58 -0.99 -0.26 17.07
C ALA A 58 -0.19 0.52 16.00
N PRO A 59 0.72 1.42 16.41
CA PRO A 59 1.56 2.18 15.48
C PRO A 59 2.32 1.27 14.51
N THR A 60 2.34 1.66 13.23
CA THR A 60 2.95 0.87 12.15
C THR A 60 4.48 0.85 12.19
N GLY A 61 5.10 1.74 12.97
CA GLY A 61 6.56 1.88 13.04
C GLY A 61 7.13 2.59 11.81
N LYS A 62 6.45 3.62 11.31
CA LYS A 62 6.80 4.40 10.12
C LYS A 62 8.27 4.81 10.04
N ALA A 63 8.87 5.26 11.15
CA ALA A 63 10.28 5.66 11.17
C ALA A 63 11.21 4.48 10.80
N ARG A 64 10.96 3.28 11.37
CA ARG A 64 11.71 2.06 11.06
C ARG A 64 11.49 1.60 9.62
N PHE A 65 10.27 1.72 9.13
CA PHE A 65 9.94 1.42 7.73
C PHE A 65 10.76 2.27 6.77
N ILE A 66 10.79 3.60 6.99
CA ILE A 66 11.58 4.55 6.18
C ILE A 66 13.08 4.27 6.27
N GLU A 67 13.59 4.00 7.48
CA GLU A 67 14.99 3.64 7.69
C GLU A 67 15.38 2.36 6.93
N ASN A 68 14.56 1.31 7.02
CA ASN A 68 14.79 0.05 6.33
C ASN A 68 14.76 0.24 4.80
N LEU A 69 13.80 1.01 4.30
CA LEU A 69 13.70 1.34 2.87
C LEU A 69 14.96 2.07 2.39
N ALA A 70 15.41 3.10 3.11
CA ALA A 70 16.61 3.86 2.78
C ALA A 70 17.90 3.01 2.79
N LYS A 71 17.94 1.97 3.64
CA LYS A 71 19.08 1.03 3.74
C LYS A 71 18.96 -0.20 2.84
N GLY A 72 17.94 -0.29 1.98
CA GLY A 72 17.67 -1.46 1.13
C GLY A 72 17.41 -2.74 1.93
N ARG A 73 16.87 -2.62 3.14
CA ARG A 73 16.48 -3.75 4.00
C ARG A 73 15.00 -4.08 3.79
N PRO A 74 14.57 -5.33 4.11
CA PRO A 74 13.14 -5.64 4.16
C PRO A 74 12.40 -4.61 5.02
N VAL A 75 11.36 -4.00 4.45
CA VAL A 75 10.59 -2.93 5.11
C VAL A 75 9.93 -3.40 6.40
N PHE A 76 9.61 -4.69 6.48
CA PHE A 76 9.14 -5.36 7.68
C PHE A 76 10.11 -6.47 8.07
N ASP A 77 10.44 -6.56 9.36
CA ASP A 77 11.14 -7.71 9.93
C ASP A 77 10.13 -8.77 10.46
N PHE A 78 10.66 -9.92 10.81
CA PHE A 78 9.88 -11.05 11.28
C PHE A 78 9.04 -10.72 12.53
N GLU A 79 9.61 -10.04 13.52
CA GLU A 79 8.91 -9.73 14.78
C GLU A 79 7.79 -8.70 14.57
N SER A 80 7.99 -7.71 13.71
CA SER A 80 6.96 -6.76 13.34
C SER A 80 5.79 -7.46 12.64
N LEU A 81 6.09 -8.33 11.67
CA LEU A 81 5.05 -9.09 10.96
C LEU A 81 4.31 -10.06 11.90
N LYS A 82 5.00 -10.70 12.84
CA LYS A 82 4.38 -11.57 13.84
C LYS A 82 3.38 -10.78 14.70
N ARG A 83 3.80 -9.63 15.24
CA ARG A 83 2.92 -8.77 16.04
C ARG A 83 1.69 -8.31 15.26
N PHE A 84 1.87 -7.90 13.99
CA PHE A 84 0.75 -7.51 13.13
C PHE A 84 -0.20 -8.67 12.86
N THR A 85 0.32 -9.89 12.66
CA THR A 85 -0.53 -11.07 12.48
C THR A 85 -1.35 -11.38 13.73
N GLU A 86 -0.77 -11.29 14.91
CA GLU A 86 -1.46 -11.49 16.18
C GLU A 86 -2.55 -10.44 16.41
N GLU A 87 -2.29 -9.17 16.08
CA GLU A 87 -3.27 -8.07 16.13
C GLU A 87 -4.40 -8.30 15.14
N ASP A 88 -4.08 -8.68 13.89
CA ASP A 88 -5.07 -9.01 12.85
C ASP A 88 -5.99 -10.14 13.31
N GLU A 89 -5.42 -11.24 13.82
CA GLU A 89 -6.20 -12.40 14.29
C GLU A 89 -7.15 -12.03 15.44
N ALA A 90 -6.68 -11.24 16.40
CA ALA A 90 -7.51 -10.77 17.51
C ALA A 90 -8.69 -9.92 17.03
N LEU A 91 -8.42 -9.02 16.07
CA LEU A 91 -9.45 -8.14 15.50
C LEU A 91 -10.47 -8.93 14.67
N LEU A 92 -10.00 -9.85 13.81
CA LEU A 92 -10.87 -10.70 12.99
C LEU A 92 -11.75 -11.60 13.87
N ALA A 93 -11.20 -12.20 14.93
CA ALA A 93 -11.96 -13.03 15.87
C ALA A 93 -13.03 -12.23 16.63
N THR A 94 -12.75 -10.97 16.96
CA THR A 94 -13.67 -10.07 17.68
C THR A 94 -14.79 -9.58 16.78
N LEU A 95 -14.45 -9.06 15.59
CA LEU A 95 -15.41 -8.44 14.68
C LEU A 95 -16.17 -9.45 13.84
N ARG A 96 -15.58 -10.59 13.51
CA ARG A 96 -16.14 -11.62 12.62
C ARG A 96 -16.73 -11.03 11.35
N PRO A 97 -15.91 -10.33 10.52
CA PRO A 97 -16.40 -9.72 9.30
C PRO A 97 -16.70 -10.79 8.23
N ASP A 98 -17.64 -10.46 7.32
CA ASP A 98 -17.91 -11.29 6.13
C ASP A 98 -16.78 -11.18 5.09
N LEU A 99 -16.02 -10.08 5.12
CA LEU A 99 -14.90 -9.79 4.22
C LEU A 99 -13.90 -8.89 4.94
N VAL A 100 -12.61 -9.17 4.79
CA VAL A 100 -11.55 -8.22 5.16
C VAL A 100 -10.84 -7.72 3.91
N ILE A 101 -10.58 -6.40 3.86
CA ILE A 101 -9.85 -5.76 2.77
C ILE A 101 -8.62 -5.08 3.35
N GLY A 102 -7.43 -5.42 2.87
CA GLY A 102 -6.18 -4.85 3.36
C GLY A 102 -5.50 -3.96 2.33
N ASP A 103 -4.95 -2.83 2.76
CA ASP A 103 -4.02 -2.05 1.96
C ASP A 103 -2.65 -2.09 2.61
N PHE A 104 -1.70 -2.73 1.94
CA PHE A 104 -0.34 -2.97 2.41
C PHE A 104 -0.25 -3.72 3.77
N ARG A 105 -1.37 -4.27 4.27
CA ARG A 105 -1.42 -5.13 5.45
C ARG A 105 -1.15 -6.58 5.05
N ILE A 106 0.10 -6.86 4.64
CA ILE A 106 0.51 -8.15 4.04
C ILE A 106 0.33 -9.36 4.97
N THR A 107 0.18 -9.13 6.28
CA THR A 107 -0.09 -10.15 7.29
C THR A 107 -1.48 -10.76 7.16
N LEU A 108 -2.43 -10.08 6.53
CA LEU A 108 -3.76 -10.62 6.25
C LEU A 108 -3.72 -11.87 5.36
N SER A 109 -2.66 -12.02 4.56
CA SER A 109 -2.42 -13.27 3.81
C SER A 109 -2.23 -14.50 4.71
N ILE A 110 -1.96 -14.29 5.99
CA ILE A 110 -1.85 -15.33 7.03
C ILE A 110 -3.09 -15.32 7.92
N SER A 111 -3.36 -14.18 8.58
CA SER A 111 -4.38 -14.05 9.61
C SER A 111 -5.78 -14.31 9.09
N ALA A 112 -6.16 -13.78 7.92
CA ALA A 112 -7.48 -13.99 7.34
C ALA A 112 -7.72 -15.47 6.99
N ARG A 113 -6.73 -16.14 6.39
CA ARG A 113 -6.85 -17.58 6.10
C ARG A 113 -6.99 -18.43 7.37
N ARG A 114 -6.25 -18.09 8.42
CA ARG A 114 -6.33 -18.82 9.70
C ARG A 114 -7.67 -18.59 10.41
N GLN A 115 -8.27 -17.43 10.22
CA GLN A 115 -9.60 -17.09 10.75
C GLN A 115 -10.74 -17.46 9.78
N GLN A 116 -10.41 -18.04 8.60
CA GLN A 116 -11.37 -18.43 7.56
C GLN A 116 -12.25 -17.26 7.09
N VAL A 117 -11.70 -16.05 7.04
CA VAL A 117 -12.35 -14.84 6.54
C VAL A 117 -11.91 -14.59 5.10
N PRO A 118 -12.83 -14.38 4.14
CA PRO A 118 -12.51 -13.95 2.80
C PRO A 118 -11.64 -12.68 2.81
N TYR A 119 -10.60 -12.65 1.99
CA TYR A 119 -9.61 -11.57 2.00
C TYR A 119 -9.40 -10.98 0.61
N ALA A 120 -9.52 -9.66 0.51
CA ALA A 120 -9.09 -8.89 -0.66
C ALA A 120 -7.95 -7.93 -0.30
N THR A 121 -7.01 -7.74 -1.23
CA THR A 121 -5.92 -6.76 -1.04
C THR A 121 -6.05 -5.62 -2.02
N ILE A 122 -5.86 -4.37 -1.55
CA ILE A 122 -5.71 -3.20 -2.42
C ILE A 122 -4.23 -3.04 -2.76
N THR A 123 -3.93 -2.96 -4.04
CA THR A 123 -2.56 -2.73 -4.52
C THR A 123 -2.56 -2.01 -5.87
N ASN A 124 -1.39 -1.68 -6.38
CA ASN A 124 -1.24 -1.17 -7.74
C ASN A 124 -0.95 -2.31 -8.72
N ALA A 125 -1.44 -2.17 -9.95
CA ALA A 125 -1.32 -3.20 -10.97
C ALA A 125 0.13 -3.59 -11.27
N TYR A 126 1.07 -2.64 -11.22
CA TYR A 126 2.50 -2.94 -11.44
C TYR A 126 3.11 -3.92 -10.40
N TRP A 127 2.46 -4.11 -9.24
CA TRP A 127 2.84 -5.13 -8.27
C TRP A 127 2.22 -6.50 -8.56
N HIS A 128 1.31 -6.61 -9.54
CA HIS A 128 0.70 -7.90 -9.84
C HIS A 128 1.67 -8.80 -10.64
N PRO A 129 1.93 -10.06 -10.20
CA PRO A 129 2.92 -10.95 -10.85
C PRO A 129 2.62 -11.27 -12.33
N ALA A 130 1.34 -11.26 -12.73
CA ALA A 130 0.95 -11.48 -14.13
C ALA A 130 1.37 -10.34 -15.07
N LEU A 131 1.72 -9.18 -14.51
CA LEU A 131 2.19 -8.04 -15.29
C LEU A 131 3.72 -7.99 -15.29
N SER A 132 4.28 -7.43 -16.35
CA SER A 132 5.74 -7.30 -16.52
C SER A 132 6.12 -5.81 -16.72
N PRO A 133 5.84 -4.94 -15.75
CA PRO A 133 6.21 -3.54 -15.86
C PRO A 133 7.74 -3.41 -15.84
N ARG A 134 8.24 -2.39 -16.53
CA ARG A 134 9.64 -2.01 -16.40
C ARG A 134 9.84 -1.31 -15.06
N PHE A 135 10.61 -1.92 -14.17
CA PHE A 135 11.06 -1.26 -12.94
C PHE A 135 12.25 -0.35 -13.26
N ILE A 136 12.13 0.91 -12.94
CA ILE A 136 13.20 1.90 -13.15
C ILE A 136 14.15 1.84 -11.94
N VAL A 137 15.46 1.89 -12.21
CA VAL A 137 16.47 1.95 -11.14
C VAL A 137 16.22 3.17 -10.25
N PRO A 138 16.05 2.99 -8.93
CA PRO A 138 15.94 4.13 -8.01
C PRO A 138 17.26 4.90 -7.92
N ASP A 139 17.25 6.08 -7.28
CA ASP A 139 18.48 6.87 -7.04
C ASP A 139 19.39 6.14 -6.02
N LEU A 140 20.12 5.16 -6.52
CA LEU A 140 21.12 4.42 -5.75
C LEU A 140 22.49 5.11 -5.86
N PRO A 141 23.38 4.95 -4.87
CA PRO A 141 24.72 5.56 -4.88
C PRO A 141 25.53 5.25 -6.16
N MET A 142 25.27 4.11 -6.79
CA MET A 142 25.94 3.70 -8.03
C MET A 142 25.46 4.48 -9.26
N VAL A 143 24.30 5.11 -9.23
CA VAL A 143 23.73 5.82 -10.40
C VAL A 143 24.58 7.02 -10.77
N ARG A 144 25.13 7.74 -9.79
CA ARG A 144 25.98 8.91 -10.03
C ARG A 144 27.27 8.57 -10.79
N PRO A 145 28.11 7.58 -10.36
CA PRO A 145 29.35 7.26 -11.06
C PRO A 145 29.15 6.46 -12.35
N LEU A 146 28.13 5.59 -12.44
CA LEU A 146 27.95 4.68 -13.59
C LEU A 146 26.97 5.21 -14.64
N GLY A 147 26.21 6.25 -14.32
CA GLY A 147 25.12 6.75 -15.15
C GLY A 147 23.88 5.84 -15.11
N VAL A 148 22.76 6.37 -15.62
CA VAL A 148 21.45 5.69 -15.53
C VAL A 148 21.42 4.39 -16.34
N VAL A 149 22.02 4.35 -17.52
CA VAL A 149 21.93 3.19 -18.44
C VAL A 149 22.59 1.96 -17.85
N LEU A 150 23.84 2.08 -17.40
CA LEU A 150 24.57 0.94 -16.81
C LEU A 150 23.96 0.52 -15.47
N SER A 151 23.56 1.50 -14.66
CA SER A 151 22.88 1.23 -13.39
C SER A 151 21.55 0.50 -13.57
N GLN A 152 20.79 0.81 -14.64
CA GLN A 152 19.56 0.09 -14.97
C GLN A 152 19.83 -1.38 -15.29
N GLN A 153 20.86 -1.68 -16.07
CA GLN A 153 21.22 -3.06 -16.39
C GLN A 153 21.62 -3.86 -15.14
N LEU A 154 22.45 -3.26 -14.28
CA LEU A 154 22.84 -3.88 -13.02
C LEU A 154 21.64 -4.07 -12.09
N PHE A 155 20.74 -3.09 -12.03
CA PHE A 155 19.51 -3.19 -11.26
C PHE A 155 18.60 -4.32 -11.76
N ASP A 156 18.40 -4.45 -13.07
CA ASP A 156 17.58 -5.50 -13.66
C ASP A 156 18.13 -6.90 -13.35
N LEU A 157 19.45 -7.05 -13.33
CA LEU A 157 20.13 -8.30 -12.94
C LEU A 157 20.00 -8.57 -11.43
N ALA A 158 20.13 -7.56 -10.58
CA ALA A 158 20.10 -7.68 -9.13
C ALA A 158 18.68 -7.76 -8.55
N ARG A 159 17.68 -7.22 -9.24
CA ARG A 159 16.29 -7.13 -8.76
C ARG A 159 15.70 -8.45 -8.29
N PRO A 160 15.84 -9.60 -8.98
CA PRO A 160 15.30 -10.88 -8.48
C PRO A 160 15.85 -11.27 -7.10
N PHE A 161 17.14 -10.99 -6.86
CA PHE A 161 17.78 -11.27 -5.56
C PHE A 161 17.29 -10.31 -4.48
N ALA A 162 17.11 -9.02 -4.83
CA ALA A 162 16.50 -8.04 -3.93
C ALA A 162 15.06 -8.43 -3.58
N PHE A 163 14.25 -8.82 -4.56
CA PHE A 163 12.88 -9.29 -4.33
C PHE A 163 12.85 -10.52 -3.42
N ALA A 164 13.73 -11.50 -3.66
CA ALA A 164 13.85 -12.68 -2.81
C ALA A 164 14.24 -12.30 -1.37
N TYR A 165 15.16 -11.36 -1.20
CA TYR A 165 15.58 -10.87 0.12
C TYR A 165 14.43 -10.20 0.87
N HIS A 166 13.67 -9.32 0.21
CA HIS A 166 12.55 -8.60 0.81
C HIS A 166 11.34 -9.51 1.12
N ALA A 167 11.17 -10.61 0.39
CA ALA A 167 10.11 -11.59 0.66
C ALA A 167 10.41 -12.53 1.84
N ARG A 168 11.67 -12.61 2.30
CA ARG A 168 12.10 -13.57 3.35
C ARG A 168 11.34 -13.46 4.68
N PRO A 169 11.10 -12.27 5.26
CA PRO A 169 10.46 -12.18 6.57
C PRO A 169 9.03 -12.75 6.57
N LEU A 170 8.23 -12.40 5.56
CA LEU A 170 6.87 -12.93 5.43
C LEU A 170 6.88 -14.44 5.17
N ASN A 171 7.76 -14.92 4.30
CA ASN A 171 7.90 -16.36 4.04
C ASN A 171 8.36 -17.13 5.28
N ALA A 172 9.22 -16.56 6.13
CA ALA A 172 9.62 -17.16 7.40
C ALA A 172 8.42 -17.26 8.36
N LEU A 173 7.62 -16.21 8.43
CA LEU A 173 6.42 -16.18 9.27
C LEU A 173 5.37 -17.20 8.77
N ARG A 174 5.13 -17.27 7.46
CA ARG A 174 4.23 -18.28 6.85
C ARG A 174 4.64 -19.70 7.24
N ARG A 175 5.93 -20.05 7.12
CA ARG A 175 6.44 -21.36 7.55
C ARG A 175 6.17 -21.65 9.02
N ARG A 176 6.33 -20.64 9.90
CA ARG A 176 6.02 -20.78 11.33
C ARG A 176 4.55 -21.15 11.57
N TYR A 177 3.65 -20.64 10.73
CA TYR A 177 2.22 -20.97 10.78
C TYR A 177 1.83 -22.18 9.92
N GLY A 178 2.79 -22.98 9.45
CA GLY A 178 2.53 -24.19 8.64
C GLY A 178 2.04 -23.89 7.23
N MET A 179 2.21 -22.67 6.73
CA MET A 179 1.77 -22.25 5.41
C MET A 179 2.91 -22.31 4.38
N PRO A 180 2.61 -22.61 3.10
CA PRO A 180 3.62 -22.65 2.06
C PRO A 180 4.24 -21.25 1.83
N SER A 181 5.50 -21.25 1.39
CA SER A 181 6.19 -20.02 0.95
C SER A 181 5.54 -19.46 -0.32
N LEU A 182 5.54 -18.15 -0.47
CA LEU A 182 5.12 -17.43 -1.69
C LEU A 182 6.24 -17.39 -2.75
N GLY A 183 7.40 -18.03 -2.47
CA GLY A 183 8.55 -18.03 -3.36
C GLY A 183 9.42 -16.79 -3.21
N HIS A 184 10.12 -16.44 -4.28
CA HIS A 184 11.14 -15.38 -4.31
C HIS A 184 10.67 -14.07 -4.93
N ASP A 185 9.47 -14.04 -5.50
CA ASP A 185 8.90 -12.83 -6.08
C ASP A 185 8.18 -12.02 -5.01
N LEU A 186 8.77 -10.86 -4.66
CA LEU A 186 8.20 -9.93 -3.67
C LEU A 186 6.77 -9.52 -4.01
N ARG A 187 6.42 -9.44 -5.30
CA ARG A 187 5.08 -9.04 -5.74
C ARG A 187 3.99 -9.96 -5.22
N ARG A 188 4.30 -11.25 -5.05
CA ARG A 188 3.37 -12.22 -4.46
C ARG A 188 3.03 -11.91 -3.00
N THR A 189 3.88 -11.18 -2.28
CA THR A 189 3.57 -10.77 -0.91
C THR A 189 2.50 -9.68 -0.85
N TYR A 190 2.33 -8.92 -1.93
CA TYR A 190 1.33 -7.85 -2.03
C TYR A 190 0.02 -8.27 -2.68
N THR A 191 -0.01 -9.46 -3.29
CA THR A 191 -1.16 -9.95 -4.06
C THR A 191 -1.68 -11.30 -3.58
N ASP A 192 -1.14 -11.85 -2.47
CA ASP A 192 -1.59 -13.13 -1.91
C ASP A 192 -2.90 -12.97 -1.12
N ALA A 193 -3.98 -12.82 -1.87
CA ALA A 193 -5.36 -12.67 -1.40
C ALA A 193 -6.30 -13.51 -2.28
N ASP A 194 -7.57 -13.63 -1.91
CA ASP A 194 -8.59 -14.26 -2.74
C ASP A 194 -8.95 -13.36 -3.93
N LEU A 195 -8.82 -12.03 -3.75
CA LEU A 195 -9.00 -11.03 -4.80
C LEU A 195 -7.98 -9.89 -4.63
N ALA A 196 -7.30 -9.51 -5.72
CA ALA A 196 -6.49 -8.29 -5.76
C ALA A 196 -7.30 -7.13 -6.36
N ILE A 197 -7.54 -6.10 -5.56
CA ILE A 197 -8.20 -4.85 -6.00
C ILE A 197 -7.11 -3.92 -6.52
N LEU A 198 -7.10 -3.69 -7.83
CA LEU A 198 -6.10 -2.87 -8.51
C LEU A 198 -6.62 -1.43 -8.65
N SER A 199 -6.01 -0.52 -7.88
CA SER A 199 -6.37 0.91 -7.90
C SER A 199 -5.69 1.64 -9.06
N ASP A 200 -5.91 1.14 -10.27
CA ASP A 200 -5.30 1.61 -11.51
C ASP A 200 -6.29 1.54 -12.67
N ILE A 201 -5.93 2.15 -13.80
CA ILE A 201 -6.68 2.09 -15.06
C ILE A 201 -6.04 1.03 -15.96
N PRO A 202 -6.76 -0.02 -16.39
CA PRO A 202 -6.19 -1.14 -17.15
C PRO A 202 -5.56 -0.71 -18.47
N SER A 203 -6.12 0.29 -19.16
CA SER A 203 -5.57 0.80 -20.42
C SER A 203 -4.15 1.39 -20.30
N THR A 204 -3.75 1.83 -19.10
CA THR A 204 -2.37 2.28 -18.82
C THR A 204 -1.35 1.15 -19.02
N TYR A 205 -1.78 -0.10 -18.89
CA TYR A 205 -0.97 -1.30 -19.09
C TYR A 205 -1.28 -2.02 -20.40
N GLY A 206 -2.08 -1.43 -21.28
CA GLY A 206 -2.55 -2.08 -22.53
C GLY A 206 -3.49 -3.26 -22.28
N LEU A 207 -4.24 -3.23 -21.18
CA LEU A 207 -5.12 -4.30 -20.72
C LEU A 207 -6.60 -3.89 -20.82
N SER A 208 -7.49 -4.87 -20.75
CA SER A 208 -8.92 -4.73 -20.44
C SER A 208 -9.21 -5.13 -19.00
N ASP A 209 -10.41 -4.82 -18.49
CA ASP A 209 -10.80 -5.03 -17.09
C ASP A 209 -10.61 -6.48 -16.61
N ASP A 210 -10.88 -7.48 -17.47
CA ASP A 210 -10.83 -8.90 -17.14
C ASP A 210 -9.49 -9.57 -17.48
N SER A 211 -8.45 -8.79 -17.81
CA SER A 211 -7.18 -9.32 -18.34
C SER A 211 -6.32 -10.03 -17.27
N VAL A 212 -6.59 -9.81 -15.99
CA VAL A 212 -5.74 -10.31 -14.90
C VAL A 212 -6.55 -11.25 -14.00
N PRO A 213 -6.32 -12.57 -14.06
CA PRO A 213 -7.04 -13.54 -13.23
C PRO A 213 -6.87 -13.27 -11.73
N GLY A 214 -7.95 -13.32 -10.96
CA GLY A 214 -7.95 -13.07 -9.52
C GLY A 214 -7.73 -11.60 -9.14
N ALA A 215 -7.89 -10.68 -10.08
CA ALA A 215 -7.79 -9.25 -9.85
C ALA A 215 -8.98 -8.48 -10.44
N LEU A 216 -9.27 -7.33 -9.86
CA LEU A 216 -10.32 -6.41 -10.27
C LEU A 216 -9.74 -5.00 -10.37
N PHE A 217 -9.81 -4.38 -11.54
CA PHE A 217 -9.50 -2.97 -11.72
C PHE A 217 -10.68 -2.12 -11.25
N VAL A 218 -10.42 -1.20 -10.33
CA VAL A 218 -11.46 -0.29 -9.76
C VAL A 218 -11.22 1.18 -10.12
N GLY A 219 -10.20 1.45 -10.92
CA GLY A 219 -9.77 2.81 -11.18
C GLY A 219 -9.06 3.45 -9.98
N PRO A 220 -8.66 4.71 -10.09
CA PRO A 220 -7.96 5.41 -9.01
C PRO A 220 -8.88 5.64 -7.81
N LEU A 221 -8.51 5.08 -6.64
CA LEU A 221 -9.14 5.39 -5.36
C LEU A 221 -8.54 6.69 -4.83
N ALA A 222 -8.98 7.81 -5.42
CA ALA A 222 -8.49 9.14 -5.07
C ALA A 222 -9.18 9.66 -3.81
N TRP A 223 -8.38 10.09 -2.85
CA TRP A 223 -8.81 10.70 -1.61
C TRP A 223 -7.97 11.93 -1.31
N SER A 224 -8.58 12.95 -0.74
CA SER A 224 -7.92 14.15 -0.25
C SER A 224 -8.39 14.44 1.19
N PRO A 225 -7.47 14.77 2.12
CA PRO A 225 -7.87 15.18 3.45
C PRO A 225 -8.65 16.50 3.38
N ASP A 226 -9.68 16.61 4.22
CA ASP A 226 -10.41 17.88 4.40
C ASP A 226 -9.59 18.80 5.31
N ILE A 227 -8.66 19.51 4.70
CA ILE A 227 -7.82 20.52 5.36
C ILE A 227 -8.00 21.87 4.67
N PRO A 228 -8.01 22.98 5.42
CA PRO A 228 -8.09 24.31 4.83
C PRO A 228 -6.97 24.56 3.84
N LEU A 229 -7.30 25.24 2.74
CA LEU A 229 -6.27 25.71 1.82
C LEU A 229 -5.32 26.68 2.55
N PRO A 230 -4.01 26.65 2.26
CA PRO A 230 -3.08 27.57 2.88
C PRO A 230 -3.37 29.02 2.47
N GLU A 231 -3.11 29.98 3.35
CA GLU A 231 -3.41 31.39 3.10
C GLU A 231 -2.79 31.95 1.81
N TRP A 232 -1.62 31.43 1.41
CA TRP A 232 -0.95 31.85 0.18
C TRP A 232 -1.69 31.42 -1.09
N TRP A 233 -2.60 30.42 -1.02
CA TRP A 233 -3.34 29.89 -2.17
C TRP A 233 -4.19 30.98 -2.85
N SER A 234 -4.84 31.83 -2.09
CA SER A 234 -5.64 32.97 -2.60
C SER A 234 -4.79 34.08 -3.21
N ARG A 235 -3.47 34.05 -3.01
CA ARG A 235 -2.51 35.05 -3.55
C ARG A 235 -1.83 34.56 -4.83
N LEU A 236 -2.21 33.41 -5.36
CA LEU A 236 -1.71 32.94 -6.66
C LEU A 236 -2.18 33.89 -7.75
N ASP A 237 -1.23 34.34 -8.57
CA ASP A 237 -1.49 35.21 -9.69
C ASP A 237 -2.12 34.40 -10.84
N THR A 238 -3.37 34.66 -11.19
CA THR A 238 -4.11 33.95 -12.24
C THR A 238 -3.61 34.34 -13.64
N ASP A 239 -2.89 35.46 -13.79
CA ASP A 239 -2.35 35.93 -15.07
C ASP A 239 -0.98 35.31 -15.37
N ARG A 240 -0.40 34.56 -14.42
CA ARG A 240 0.86 33.86 -14.57
C ARG A 240 0.65 32.35 -14.64
N ARG A 241 1.51 31.68 -15.41
CA ARG A 241 1.56 30.22 -15.40
C ARG A 241 2.06 29.73 -14.06
N THR A 242 1.25 28.92 -13.37
CA THR A 242 1.61 28.30 -12.10
C THR A 242 2.08 26.85 -12.36
N ILE A 243 3.26 26.50 -11.84
CA ILE A 243 3.80 25.15 -11.88
C ILE A 243 3.77 24.59 -10.46
N TYR A 244 3.06 23.49 -10.27
CA TYR A 244 3.05 22.75 -9.01
C TYR A 244 4.14 21.68 -9.03
N VAL A 245 5.11 21.79 -8.12
CA VAL A 245 6.20 20.83 -7.96
C VAL A 245 6.08 20.12 -6.61
N THR A 246 6.01 18.81 -6.60
CA THR A 246 5.91 18.03 -5.38
C THR A 246 6.68 16.70 -5.53
N LEU A 247 7.22 16.21 -4.41
CA LEU A 247 7.82 14.88 -4.29
C LEU A 247 6.88 13.90 -3.58
N GLY A 248 5.62 14.29 -3.40
CA GLY A 248 4.61 13.48 -2.70
C GLY A 248 4.84 13.42 -1.18
N SER A 249 4.06 12.58 -0.50
CA SER A 249 4.07 12.46 0.96
C SER A 249 5.27 11.69 1.54
N SER A 250 6.06 11.05 0.69
CA SER A 250 7.23 10.22 1.06
C SER A 250 8.55 10.72 0.46
N GLY A 251 8.51 11.75 -0.38
CA GLY A 251 9.71 12.35 -0.94
C GLY A 251 10.46 13.24 0.06
N ASP A 252 11.75 13.46 -0.19
CA ASP A 252 12.58 14.36 0.61
C ASP A 252 12.37 15.81 0.15
N PRO A 253 11.69 16.68 0.94
CA PRO A 253 11.47 18.08 0.59
C PRO A 253 12.77 18.89 0.46
N GLY A 254 13.88 18.42 1.04
CA GLY A 254 15.21 19.06 0.91
C GLY A 254 15.75 19.07 -0.52
N LEU A 255 15.22 18.22 -1.41
CA LEU A 255 15.60 18.19 -2.83
C LEU A 255 14.90 19.27 -3.66
N LEU A 256 13.75 19.80 -3.21
CA LEU A 256 12.95 20.79 -3.96
C LEU A 256 13.71 22.05 -4.35
N PRO A 257 14.50 22.72 -3.46
CA PRO A 257 15.23 23.93 -3.83
C PRO A 257 16.19 23.75 -5.00
N ASN A 258 16.80 22.56 -5.11
CA ASN A 258 17.72 22.25 -6.20
C ASN A 258 16.99 21.92 -7.50
N LEU A 259 15.83 21.26 -7.43
CA LEU A 259 14.99 20.97 -8.59
C LEU A 259 14.38 22.22 -9.21
N ILE A 260 14.02 23.21 -8.38
CA ILE A 260 13.40 24.47 -8.85
C ILE A 260 14.45 25.41 -9.49
N LYS A 261 15.74 25.27 -9.14
CA LYS A 261 16.82 26.11 -9.68
C LYS A 261 17.37 25.61 -11.03
N GLN A 262 17.04 24.41 -11.47
CA GLN A 262 17.40 23.86 -12.78
C GLN A 262 16.37 24.21 -13.84
#